data_4b405ccd9bdc94f5ad1f6b4d6e9a6b24
#
_entry.id   4b405ccd9bdc94f5ad1f6b4d6e9a6b24
#
_cell.length_a   1.000
_cell.length_b   1.000
_cell.length_c   1.000
_cell.angle_alpha   90.00
_cell.angle_beta   90.00
_cell.angle_gamma   90.00
#
_symmetry.space_group_name_H-M   'P 1'
#
loop_
_entity.id
_entity.type
_entity.pdbx_description
1 polymer ?
#
loop_
_entity_poly.entity_id
_entity_poly.type
_entity_poly.pdbx_seq_one_letter_code
_entity_poly.pdbx_strand_id
1 'polypeptide(L)'
;MAFYYQKLFVKLILKGFKKVYFLLKIKFDTIQHLNKLKKSNSYFHTFLNKESLAVGVLFLRPGEKDTQEPHESDEIYYILNGNGFLHINKKSYPVKKDQIYFVARNIPHHFYGNTKNLSALYFFGGSDS
;
A
#
# COMPACT_ATOMS: atom_id res chain seq x y z
N MET A 1 -0.09 -3.89 21.10
CA MET A 1 -1.15 -3.11 20.46
C MET A 1 -2.27 -4.04 20.04
N ALA A 2 -3.48 -3.73 20.41
CA ALA A 2 -4.62 -4.61 20.17
C ALA A 2 -5.04 -4.56 18.70
N PHE A 3 -5.33 -5.72 18.12
CA PHE A 3 -5.99 -5.80 16.82
C PHE A 3 -7.47 -5.56 17.02
N TYR A 4 -8.02 -4.54 16.39
CA TYR A 4 -9.44 -4.28 16.43
C TYR A 4 -10.12 -5.00 15.27
N TYR A 5 -10.83 -6.05 15.60
CA TYR A 5 -11.76 -6.67 14.66
C TYR A 5 -13.15 -6.12 14.95
N GLN A 6 -13.73 -5.43 14.00
CA GLN A 6 -15.17 -5.24 14.04
C GLN A 6 -15.82 -6.54 13.55
N LYS A 7 -16.72 -7.07 14.37
CA LYS A 7 -17.50 -8.24 13.97
C LYS A 7 -18.51 -7.80 12.91
N LEU A 8 -18.14 -7.90 11.66
CA LEU A 8 -19.05 -7.77 10.55
C LEU A 8 -19.33 -9.19 10.03
N PHE A 9 -20.54 -9.68 10.27
CA PHE A 9 -20.97 -10.94 9.73
C PHE A 9 -21.56 -10.71 8.34
N VAL A 10 -20.86 -11.17 7.32
CA VAL A 10 -21.36 -11.16 5.95
C VAL A 10 -22.04 -12.50 5.69
N LYS A 11 -23.33 -12.45 5.42
CA LYS A 11 -24.10 -13.63 5.07
C LYS A 11 -23.94 -13.90 3.59
N LEU A 12 -23.27 -15.00 3.27
CA LEU A 12 -23.17 -15.50 1.90
C LEU A 12 -24.09 -16.70 1.72
N ILE A 13 -24.87 -16.66 0.66
CA ILE A 13 -25.64 -17.81 0.20
C ILE A 13 -24.80 -18.48 -0.88
N LEU A 14 -24.17 -19.62 -0.54
CA LEU A 14 -23.44 -20.44 -1.49
C LEU A 14 -24.38 -21.46 -2.12
N LYS A 15 -23.96 -22.01 -3.29
CA LYS A 15 -24.64 -23.12 -3.98
C LYS A 15 -25.07 -24.19 -2.98
N GLY A 16 -26.37 -24.46 -2.88
CA GLY A 16 -26.92 -25.48 -1.99
C GLY A 16 -27.38 -24.96 -0.65
N PHE A 17 -27.60 -23.67 -0.50
CA PHE A 17 -28.30 -23.09 0.66
C PHE A 17 -27.54 -23.07 1.99
N LYS A 18 -26.22 -23.19 1.97
CA LYS A 18 -25.40 -23.00 3.17
C LYS A 18 -25.12 -21.51 3.38
N LYS A 19 -25.47 -21.00 4.56
CA LYS A 19 -25.11 -19.66 5.00
C LYS A 19 -23.69 -19.71 5.59
N VAL A 20 -22.78 -18.94 5.03
CA VAL A 20 -21.43 -18.77 5.56
C VAL A 20 -21.28 -17.37 6.14
N TYR A 21 -20.73 -17.29 7.35
CA TYR A 21 -20.48 -16.03 8.03
C TYR A 21 -18.97 -15.79 8.06
N PHE A 22 -18.54 -14.62 7.60
CA PHE A 22 -17.14 -14.20 7.68
C PHE A 22 -16.94 -13.16 8.75
N LEU A 23 -15.80 -13.22 9.42
CA LEU A 23 -15.27 -12.13 10.19
C LEU A 23 -14.35 -11.33 9.27
N LEU A 24 -14.75 -10.09 8.91
CA LEU A 24 -13.94 -9.19 8.12
C LEU A 24 -13.14 -8.27 9.02
N LYS A 25 -11.85 -8.14 8.72
CA LYS A 25 -11.02 -7.12 9.33
C LYS A 25 -11.34 -5.78 8.68
N ILE A 26 -11.66 -4.78 9.49
CA ILE A 26 -12.08 -3.45 9.01
C ILE A 26 -11.07 -2.38 9.40
N LYS A 27 -10.38 -2.56 10.53
CA LYS A 27 -9.44 -1.57 11.05
C LYS A 27 -8.02 -2.08 10.96
N PHE A 28 -7.14 -1.24 10.43
CA PHE A 28 -5.72 -1.53 10.24
C PHE A 28 -4.89 -0.48 10.95
N ASP A 29 -3.81 -0.90 11.56
CA ASP A 29 -2.86 0.00 12.22
C ASP A 29 -1.65 0.20 11.30
N THR A 30 -1.51 1.37 10.74
CA THR A 30 -0.44 1.72 9.80
C THR A 30 0.94 1.59 10.44
N ILE A 31 1.10 2.05 11.68
CA ILE A 31 2.37 2.00 12.40
C ILE A 31 2.80 0.55 12.62
N GLN A 32 1.87 -0.32 12.97
CA GLN A 32 2.15 -1.74 13.18
C GLN A 32 2.64 -2.40 11.88
N HIS A 33 1.99 -2.12 10.76
CA HIS A 33 2.41 -2.64 9.46
C HIS A 33 3.78 -2.10 9.04
N LEU A 34 4.06 -0.83 9.28
CA LEU A 34 5.38 -0.25 9.04
C LEU A 34 6.46 -0.89 9.91
N ASN A 35 6.18 -1.13 11.19
CA ASN A 35 7.14 -1.78 12.10
C ASN A 35 7.45 -3.20 11.67
N LYS A 36 6.47 -3.95 11.18
CA LYS A 36 6.71 -5.27 10.59
C LYS A 36 7.57 -5.18 9.34
N LEU A 37 7.28 -4.22 8.47
CA LEU A 37 8.01 -4.02 7.23
C LEU A 37 9.48 -3.68 7.49
N LYS A 38 9.76 -2.80 8.48
CA LYS A 38 11.12 -2.43 8.89
C LYS A 38 11.97 -3.61 9.33
N LYS A 39 11.35 -4.65 9.87
CA LYS A 39 12.02 -5.88 10.35
C LYS A 39 12.15 -6.94 9.25
N SER A 40 11.56 -6.72 8.10
CA SER A 40 11.58 -7.64 6.97
C SER A 40 12.66 -7.25 5.96
N ASN A 41 12.88 -8.10 4.96
CA ASN A 41 13.77 -7.81 3.83
C ASN A 41 13.02 -7.12 2.67
N SER A 42 11.73 -6.91 2.82
CA SER A 42 10.91 -6.23 1.82
C SER A 42 10.83 -4.72 2.10
N TYR A 43 10.57 -3.94 1.08
CA TYR A 43 10.32 -2.49 1.21
C TYR A 43 8.85 -2.14 1.06
N PHE A 44 7.98 -3.11 0.82
CA PHE A 44 6.54 -2.89 0.73
C PHE A 44 5.76 -4.07 1.31
N HIS A 45 4.54 -3.81 1.77
CA HIS A 45 3.63 -4.82 2.28
C HIS A 45 2.19 -4.41 2.04
N THR A 46 1.47 -5.21 1.27
CA THR A 46 0.04 -5.03 1.02
C THR A 46 -0.74 -5.75 2.11
N PHE A 47 -1.45 -5.02 2.94
CA PHE A 47 -2.20 -5.58 4.08
C PHE A 47 -3.70 -5.73 3.81
N LEU A 48 -4.22 -5.09 2.78
CA LEU A 48 -5.57 -5.30 2.27
C LEU A 48 -5.47 -5.52 0.76
N ASN A 49 -5.98 -6.63 0.27
CA ASN A 49 -5.93 -6.95 -1.15
C ASN A 49 -7.26 -7.56 -1.57
N LYS A 50 -8.07 -6.75 -2.24
CA LYS A 50 -9.37 -7.12 -2.78
C LYS A 50 -9.40 -6.86 -4.28
N GLU A 51 -10.36 -7.45 -4.98
CA GLU A 51 -10.51 -7.28 -6.41
C GLU A 51 -10.66 -5.80 -6.82
N SER A 52 -11.36 -5.01 -5.99
CA SER A 52 -11.65 -3.60 -6.28
C SER A 52 -10.71 -2.60 -5.60
N LEU A 53 -9.90 -3.05 -4.66
CA LEU A 53 -9.07 -2.16 -3.83
C LEU A 53 -7.95 -2.92 -3.16
N ALA A 54 -6.75 -2.37 -3.20
CA ALA A 54 -5.64 -2.84 -2.39
C ALA A 54 -4.98 -1.67 -1.65
N VAL A 55 -4.50 -1.92 -0.44
CA VAL A 55 -3.84 -0.92 0.40
C VAL A 55 -2.63 -1.54 1.07
N GLY A 56 -1.53 -0.79 1.09
CA GLY A 56 -0.32 -1.23 1.74
C GLY A 56 0.57 -0.09 2.21
N VAL A 57 1.71 -0.48 2.75
CA VAL A 57 2.75 0.43 3.22
C VAL A 57 4.05 0.17 2.47
N LEU A 58 4.77 1.25 2.23
CA LEU A 58 6.09 1.26 1.62
C LEU A 58 7.08 1.88 2.60
N PHE A 59 8.28 1.31 2.67
CA PHE A 59 9.36 1.82 3.49
C PHE A 59 10.69 1.64 2.76
N LEU A 60 11.35 2.74 2.42
CA LEU A 60 12.64 2.74 1.74
C LEU A 60 13.68 3.44 2.62
N ARG A 61 14.78 2.74 2.90
CA ARG A 61 15.97 3.35 3.51
C ARG A 61 16.77 4.08 2.43
N PRO A 62 17.60 5.07 2.81
CA PRO A 62 18.51 5.70 1.85
C PRO A 62 19.35 4.64 1.13
N GLY A 63 19.42 4.73 -0.19
CA GLY A 63 20.17 3.81 -1.04
C GLY A 63 19.46 2.51 -1.41
N GLU A 64 18.32 2.19 -0.82
CA GLU A 64 17.51 1.07 -1.28
C GLU A 64 16.88 1.38 -2.62
N LYS A 65 16.86 0.38 -3.50
CA LYS A 65 16.22 0.52 -4.81
C LYS A 65 14.75 0.15 -4.71
N ASP A 66 13.91 1.01 -5.27
CA ASP A 66 12.54 0.71 -5.57
C ASP A 66 12.48 0.00 -6.92
N THR A 67 12.24 -1.30 -6.90
CA THR A 67 12.27 -2.16 -8.07
C THR A 67 10.88 -2.52 -8.58
N GLN A 68 9.86 -1.75 -8.19
CA GLN A 68 8.49 -2.05 -8.58
C GLN A 68 8.27 -1.97 -10.08
N GLU A 69 7.42 -2.86 -10.57
CA GLU A 69 6.98 -2.87 -11.96
C GLU A 69 5.71 -2.03 -12.10
N PRO A 70 5.38 -1.56 -13.32
CA PRO A 70 4.11 -0.88 -13.56
C PRO A 70 2.92 -1.75 -13.17
N HIS A 71 1.90 -1.13 -12.58
CA HIS A 71 0.69 -1.82 -12.12
C HIS A 71 -0.47 -1.63 -13.11
N GLU A 72 -1.34 -2.63 -13.19
CA GLU A 72 -2.54 -2.58 -14.05
C GLU A 72 -3.67 -1.72 -13.48
N SER A 73 -3.50 -1.22 -12.26
CA SER A 73 -4.47 -0.35 -11.58
C SER A 73 -3.90 1.05 -11.38
N ASP A 74 -4.76 2.03 -11.35
CA ASP A 74 -4.40 3.36 -10.87
C ASP A 74 -3.95 3.27 -9.42
N GLU A 75 -2.99 4.11 -9.05
CA GLU A 75 -2.38 4.08 -7.72
C GLU A 75 -2.32 5.48 -7.13
N ILE A 76 -2.49 5.56 -5.82
CA ILE A 76 -2.25 6.76 -5.03
C ILE A 76 -1.22 6.45 -3.96
N TYR A 77 -0.22 7.33 -3.81
CA TYR A 77 0.67 7.36 -2.66
C TYR A 77 0.29 8.50 -1.73
N TYR A 78 0.24 8.22 -0.46
CA TYR A 78 0.19 9.22 0.60
C TYR A 78 1.51 9.17 1.38
N ILE A 79 2.28 10.25 1.36
CA ILE A 79 3.59 10.30 2.01
C ILE A 79 3.42 10.49 3.52
N LEU A 80 3.87 9.50 4.30
CA LEU A 80 3.79 9.53 5.76
C LEU A 80 4.99 10.26 6.37
N ASN A 81 6.18 10.03 5.82
CA ASN A 81 7.42 10.63 6.34
C ASN A 81 8.55 10.51 5.32
N GLY A 82 9.57 11.33 5.48
CA GLY A 82 10.78 11.27 4.69
C GLY A 82 10.86 12.28 3.57
N ASN A 83 11.73 12.00 2.61
CA ASN A 83 12.01 12.87 1.47
C ASN A 83 12.36 12.01 0.25
N GLY A 84 12.82 12.65 -0.80
CA GLY A 84 13.24 12.02 -2.04
C GLY A 84 12.43 12.48 -3.23
N PHE A 85 12.38 11.64 -4.25
CA PHE A 85 11.70 11.92 -5.51
C PHE A 85 10.85 10.73 -5.92
N LEU A 86 9.72 11.02 -6.53
CA LEU A 86 8.93 10.04 -7.26
C LEU A 86 9.09 10.31 -8.75
N HIS A 87 9.74 9.38 -9.46
CA HIS A 87 9.86 9.42 -10.91
C HIS A 87 8.64 8.76 -11.53
N ILE A 88 7.92 9.50 -12.35
CA ILE A 88 6.73 9.01 -13.05
C ILE A 88 6.95 9.26 -14.55
N ASN A 89 7.01 8.19 -15.32
CA ASN A 89 7.30 8.21 -16.74
C ASN A 89 8.65 8.92 -17.04
N LYS A 90 8.65 10.18 -17.44
CA LYS A 90 9.87 10.94 -17.80
C LYS A 90 10.13 12.12 -16.87
N LYS A 91 9.38 12.26 -15.79
CA LYS A 91 9.45 13.41 -14.89
C LYS A 91 9.60 12.98 -13.45
N SER A 92 10.41 13.73 -12.69
CA SER A 92 10.60 13.52 -11.25
C SER A 92 9.92 14.62 -10.45
N TYR A 93 9.28 14.20 -9.37
CA TYR A 93 8.55 15.07 -8.45
C TYR A 93 9.17 14.94 -7.06
N PRO A 94 9.60 16.05 -6.42
CA PRO A 94 10.03 15.98 -5.03
C PRO A 94 8.87 15.56 -4.13
N VAL A 95 9.11 14.64 -3.21
CA VAL A 95 8.07 14.15 -2.32
C VAL A 95 8.19 14.83 -0.96
N LYS A 96 7.04 15.13 -0.36
CA LYS A 96 6.93 15.76 0.96
C LYS A 96 5.86 15.05 1.78
N LYS A 97 6.07 15.04 3.10
CA LYS A 97 5.10 14.55 4.06
C LYS A 97 3.71 15.18 3.83
N ASP A 98 2.69 14.36 3.97
CA ASP A 98 1.27 14.72 3.85
C ASP A 98 0.83 15.09 2.43
N GLN A 99 1.65 14.82 1.43
CA GLN A 99 1.25 14.97 0.02
C GLN A 99 0.77 13.65 -0.57
N ILE A 100 -0.12 13.77 -1.53
CA ILE A 100 -0.68 12.66 -2.32
C ILE A 100 -0.15 12.77 -3.75
N TYR A 101 0.25 11.62 -4.31
CA TYR A 101 0.72 11.49 -5.69
C TYR A 101 -0.13 10.46 -6.41
N PHE A 102 -0.61 10.81 -7.59
CA PHE A 102 -1.36 9.91 -8.45
C PHE A 102 -0.45 9.32 -9.53
N VAL A 103 -0.54 8.01 -9.71
CA VAL A 103 0.14 7.28 -10.78
C VAL A 103 -0.90 6.52 -11.57
N ALA A 104 -1.05 6.85 -12.86
CA ALA A 104 -1.96 6.14 -13.74
C ALA A 104 -1.47 4.71 -13.98
N ARG A 105 -2.43 3.80 -14.22
CA ARG A 105 -2.13 2.40 -14.53
C ARG A 105 -1.13 2.28 -15.69
N ASN A 106 -0.29 1.27 -15.64
CA ASN A 106 0.72 0.92 -16.64
C ASN A 106 1.82 1.98 -16.86
N ILE A 107 1.91 2.98 -15.98
CA ILE A 107 2.95 4.00 -16.09
C ILE A 107 4.14 3.59 -15.21
N PRO A 108 5.36 3.50 -15.78
CA PRO A 108 6.56 3.23 -15.00
C PRO A 108 6.81 4.32 -13.97
N HIS A 109 7.12 3.92 -12.76
CA HIS A 109 7.39 4.84 -11.66
C HIS A 109 8.26 4.18 -10.60
N HIS A 110 9.00 4.99 -9.86
CA HIS A 110 9.81 4.54 -8.72
C HIS A 110 10.20 5.71 -7.84
N PHE A 111 10.40 5.42 -6.57
CA PHE A 111 11.00 6.36 -5.62
C PHE A 111 12.53 6.26 -5.66
N TYR A 112 13.21 7.37 -5.45
CA TYR A 112 14.66 7.42 -5.37
C TYR A 112 15.15 8.69 -4.68
N GLY A 113 16.45 8.71 -4.37
CA GLY A 113 17.15 9.91 -3.91
C GLY A 113 16.76 10.36 -2.50
N ASN A 114 16.12 9.51 -1.71
CA ASN A 114 15.83 9.83 -0.33
C ASN A 114 17.11 9.79 0.51
N THR A 115 17.30 10.83 1.34
CA THR A 115 18.40 10.93 2.32
C THR A 115 17.94 10.53 3.72
N LYS A 116 16.64 10.38 3.90
CA LYS A 116 15.98 9.90 5.11
C LYS A 116 15.13 8.68 4.76
N ASN A 117 14.72 7.93 5.77
CA ASN A 117 13.76 6.85 5.58
C ASN A 117 12.46 7.41 5.01
N LEU A 118 12.02 6.89 3.87
CA LEU A 118 10.79 7.26 3.21
C LEU A 118 9.70 6.25 3.53
N SER A 119 8.58 6.71 4.05
CA SER A 119 7.41 5.86 4.28
C SER A 119 6.18 6.45 3.62
N ALA A 120 5.37 5.57 3.04
CA ALA A 120 4.15 5.94 2.33
C ALA A 120 3.08 4.87 2.49
N LEU A 121 1.82 5.31 2.44
CA LEU A 121 0.71 4.42 2.14
C LEU A 121 0.53 4.37 0.63
N TYR A 122 0.18 3.22 0.09
CA TYR A 122 -0.27 3.12 -1.29
C TYR A 122 -1.66 2.49 -1.37
N PHE A 123 -2.40 2.95 -2.36
CA PHE A 123 -3.76 2.50 -2.64
C PHE A 123 -3.85 2.17 -4.13
N PHE A 124 -4.29 0.97 -4.45
CA PHE A 124 -4.60 0.57 -5.83
C PHE A 124 -6.11 0.57 -6.04
N GLY A 125 -6.56 1.10 -7.17
CA GLY A 125 -7.94 0.97 -7.62
C GLY A 125 -8.21 -0.40 -8.25
N GLY A 126 -7.75 -1.46 -7.57
CA GLY A 126 -7.85 -2.85 -7.98
C GLY A 126 -6.98 -3.70 -7.09
N SER A 127 -6.88 -4.99 -7.38
CA SER A 127 -6.00 -5.89 -6.62
C SER A 127 -4.52 -5.57 -6.87
N ASP A 128 -3.71 -5.84 -5.87
CA ASP A 128 -2.25 -5.89 -6.00
C ASP A 128 -1.90 -7.29 -6.52
N SER A 129 -1.64 -7.36 -7.79
CA SER A 129 -1.31 -8.63 -8.46
C SER A 129 0.11 -8.62 -8.99
#